data_cb1081ae7e4329b0a681d14266fa8c5f
#
_entry.id   cb1081ae7e4329b0a681d14266fa8c5f
#
_cell.length_a   1.000
_cell.length_b   1.000
_cell.length_c   1.000
_cell.angle_alpha   90.00
_cell.angle_beta   90.00
_cell.angle_gamma   90.00
#
_symmetry.space_group_name_H-M   'P 1'
#
loop_
_entity.id
_entity.type
_entity.pdbx_description
1 polymer ?
#
loop_
_entity_poly.entity_id
_entity_poly.type
_entity_poly.pdbx_seq_one_letter_code
_entity_poly.pdbx_strand_id
1 'polypeptide(L)'
;MPRKATINGIAKLEETAFELSEVVILRYGTLYGPGTWNTENGVIANQVRNNEIVATDGISSFIHVEDAARAAVLALNWPSGIVNIVDDYPATSKEWLPIYATAIGAPNPKIQTGKNSWERGASNNKARKEYGWIPLHPSWSEGFKNFMSV
;
A
#
# COMPACT_ATOMS: atom_id res chain seq x y z
N MET A 1 10.14 -6.34 15.91
CA MET A 1 8.85 -6.54 16.57
C MET A 1 8.03 -5.35 17.03
N PRO A 2 7.95 -4.26 16.34
CA PRO A 2 7.06 -3.16 16.75
C PRO A 2 5.65 -3.25 16.19
N ARG A 3 5.32 -4.25 15.37
CA ARG A 3 4.04 -4.25 14.62
C ARG A 3 2.79 -4.41 15.47
N LYS A 4 2.82 -5.17 16.58
CA LYS A 4 1.65 -5.26 17.48
C LYS A 4 1.39 -3.92 18.19
N ALA A 5 2.43 -3.26 18.64
CA ALA A 5 2.34 -1.92 19.22
C ALA A 5 1.85 -0.90 18.18
N THR A 6 2.34 -0.98 16.94
CA THR A 6 1.91 -0.13 15.84
C THR A 6 0.43 -0.35 15.51
N ILE A 7 -0.03 -1.61 15.41
CA ILE A 7 -1.45 -1.92 15.15
C ILE A 7 -2.34 -1.38 16.27
N ASN A 8 -1.95 -1.58 17.54
CA ASN A 8 -2.71 -1.05 18.68
C ASN A 8 -2.70 0.48 18.69
N GLY A 9 -1.60 1.12 18.31
CA GLY A 9 -1.50 2.57 18.19
C GLY A 9 -2.43 3.13 17.11
N ILE A 10 -2.48 2.48 15.94
CA ILE A 10 -3.40 2.86 14.86
C ILE A 10 -4.86 2.69 15.29
N ALA A 11 -5.19 1.56 15.94
CA ALA A 11 -6.55 1.33 16.43
C ALA A 11 -6.97 2.41 17.43
N LYS A 12 -6.07 2.81 18.35
CA LYS A 12 -6.35 3.88 19.31
C LYS A 12 -6.47 5.25 18.63
N LEU A 13 -5.67 5.52 17.62
CA LEU A 13 -5.77 6.75 16.83
C LEU A 13 -7.14 6.84 16.13
N GLU A 14 -7.58 5.76 15.49
CA GLU A 14 -8.88 5.71 14.83
C GLU A 14 -10.03 5.88 15.83
N GLU A 15 -9.97 5.20 16.98
CA GLU A 15 -10.96 5.35 18.06
C GLU A 15 -11.06 6.81 18.52
N THR A 16 -9.91 7.45 18.77
CA THR A 16 -9.87 8.85 19.18
C THR A 16 -10.38 9.80 18.10
N ALA A 17 -10.08 9.52 16.83
CA ALA A 17 -10.58 10.32 15.73
C ALA A 17 -12.12 10.32 15.66
N PHE A 18 -12.78 9.21 16.01
CA PHE A 18 -14.24 9.10 16.05
C PHE A 18 -14.91 9.88 17.20
N GLU A 19 -14.15 10.48 18.11
CA GLU A 19 -14.68 11.46 19.05
C GLU A 19 -15.06 12.79 18.37
N LEU A 20 -14.59 13.03 17.15
CA LEU A 20 -14.99 14.17 16.33
C LEU A 20 -16.36 13.93 15.72
N SER A 21 -17.16 14.98 15.54
CA SER A 21 -18.51 14.91 14.99
C SER A 21 -18.54 14.47 13.52
N GLU A 22 -17.50 14.82 12.76
CA GLU A 22 -17.32 14.47 11.34
C GLU A 22 -15.91 14.04 11.10
N VAL A 23 -15.71 12.79 10.66
CA VAL A 23 -14.39 12.25 10.38
C VAL A 23 -14.41 11.18 9.30
N VAL A 24 -13.54 11.30 8.32
CA VAL A 24 -13.26 10.25 7.34
C VAL A 24 -11.86 9.72 7.58
N ILE A 25 -11.76 8.43 7.86
CA ILE A 25 -10.48 7.74 8.06
C ILE A 25 -10.11 7.02 6.75
N LEU A 26 -9.04 7.48 6.12
CA LEU A 26 -8.49 6.85 4.92
C LEU A 26 -7.39 5.86 5.31
N ARG A 27 -7.64 4.58 5.14
CA ARG A 27 -6.65 3.52 5.32
C ARG A 27 -5.94 3.28 4.02
N TYR A 28 -4.77 3.88 3.87
CA TYR A 28 -3.94 3.71 2.69
C TYR A 28 -3.24 2.36 2.65
N GLY A 29 -3.13 1.78 1.46
CA GLY A 29 -2.21 0.70 1.17
C GLY A 29 -0.75 1.16 1.25
N THR A 30 0.16 0.27 0.92
CA THR A 30 1.59 0.59 0.79
C THR A 30 1.77 1.61 -0.34
N LEU A 31 2.20 2.82 0.02
CA LEU A 31 2.40 3.90 -0.93
C LEU A 31 3.58 3.60 -1.85
N TYR A 32 3.40 3.76 -3.15
CA TYR A 32 4.46 3.74 -4.14
C TYR A 32 4.38 4.93 -5.11
N GLY A 33 5.45 5.15 -5.86
CA GLY A 33 5.57 6.28 -6.78
C GLY A 33 6.51 7.37 -6.26
N PRO A 34 6.59 8.51 -6.95
CA PRO A 34 7.55 9.57 -6.65
C PRO A 34 7.45 10.08 -5.21
N GLY A 35 8.62 10.20 -4.55
CA GLY A 35 8.70 10.71 -3.18
C GLY A 35 8.32 9.72 -2.08
N THR A 36 8.02 8.47 -2.40
CA THR A 36 7.70 7.42 -1.44
C THR A 36 8.91 6.52 -1.14
N TRP A 37 8.79 5.65 -0.13
CA TRP A 37 9.81 4.64 0.18
C TRP A 37 9.90 3.55 -0.89
N ASN A 38 8.80 3.30 -1.61
CA ASN A 38 8.68 2.31 -2.68
C ASN A 38 8.76 2.99 -4.06
N THR A 39 9.77 3.84 -4.25
CA THR A 39 10.15 4.37 -5.56
C THR A 39 11.45 3.70 -6.02
N GLU A 40 11.86 3.94 -7.27
CA GLU A 40 13.05 3.34 -7.89
C GLU A 40 14.32 3.46 -7.04
N ASN A 41 14.53 4.60 -6.39
CA ASN A 41 15.69 4.89 -5.55
C ASN A 41 15.32 5.14 -4.08
N GLY A 42 14.17 4.60 -3.64
CA GLY A 42 13.70 4.74 -2.27
C GLY A 42 14.39 3.79 -1.28
N VAL A 43 14.00 3.91 -0.02
CA VAL A 43 14.54 3.09 1.07
C VAL A 43 14.33 1.60 0.80
N ILE A 44 13.14 1.22 0.34
CA ILE A 44 12.81 -0.18 0.05
C ILE A 44 13.63 -0.70 -1.13
N ALA A 45 13.86 0.11 -2.16
CA ALA A 45 14.70 -0.28 -3.29
C ALA A 45 16.12 -0.64 -2.84
N ASN A 46 16.71 0.15 -1.95
CA ASN A 46 18.02 -0.13 -1.40
C ASN A 46 18.06 -1.43 -0.59
N GLN A 47 17.04 -1.68 0.24
CA GLN A 47 16.93 -2.93 1.00
C GLN A 47 16.80 -4.15 0.07
N VAL A 48 16.04 -4.02 -1.02
CA VAL A 48 15.88 -5.10 -2.01
C VAL A 48 17.22 -5.36 -2.74
N ARG A 49 17.93 -4.31 -3.16
CA ARG A 49 19.27 -4.45 -3.79
C ARG A 49 20.27 -5.14 -2.86
N ASN A 50 20.16 -4.91 -1.57
CA ASN A 50 21.03 -5.52 -0.56
C ASN A 50 20.56 -6.91 -0.09
N ASN A 51 19.49 -7.48 -0.69
CA ASN A 51 18.90 -8.75 -0.28
C ASN A 51 18.44 -8.79 1.20
N GLU A 52 18.01 -7.65 1.74
CA GLU A 52 17.52 -7.52 3.13
C GLU A 52 16.04 -7.89 3.25
N ILE A 53 15.29 -7.94 2.14
CA ILE A 53 13.87 -8.29 2.10
C ILE A 53 13.70 -9.63 1.40
N VAL A 54 12.96 -10.54 2.04
CA VAL A 54 12.61 -11.86 1.49
C VAL A 54 11.16 -11.88 0.98
N ALA A 55 10.92 -12.64 -0.07
CA ALA A 55 9.58 -12.85 -0.61
C ALA A 55 8.83 -13.90 0.20
N THR A 56 7.71 -13.55 0.79
CA THR A 56 6.90 -14.40 1.67
C THR A 56 5.47 -14.60 1.13
N ASP A 57 4.66 -15.39 1.84
CA ASP A 57 3.22 -15.53 1.56
C ASP A 57 2.39 -14.34 2.12
N GLY A 58 3.02 -13.36 2.75
CA GLY A 58 2.38 -12.14 3.25
C GLY A 58 1.79 -11.31 2.12
N ILE A 59 0.54 -10.87 2.27
CA ILE A 59 -0.19 -10.10 1.27
C ILE A 59 -0.06 -8.61 1.58
N SER A 60 0.22 -7.81 0.55
CA SER A 60 0.21 -6.36 0.58
C SER A 60 -0.83 -5.82 -0.40
N SER A 61 -1.44 -4.71 -0.06
CA SER A 61 -2.20 -3.86 -0.99
C SER A 61 -1.43 -2.57 -1.20
N PHE A 62 -1.37 -2.11 -2.43
CA PHE A 62 -0.63 -0.91 -2.82
C PHE A 62 -1.56 0.24 -3.16
N ILE A 63 -1.01 1.43 -3.22
CA ILE A 63 -1.67 2.63 -3.72
C ILE A 63 -0.63 3.59 -4.29
N HIS A 64 -0.86 4.07 -5.49
CA HIS A 64 -0.01 5.12 -6.07
C HIS A 64 -0.21 6.44 -5.31
N VAL A 65 0.87 7.18 -5.07
CA VAL A 65 0.83 8.42 -4.28
C VAL A 65 -0.14 9.46 -4.86
N GLU A 66 -0.27 9.53 -6.17
CA GLU A 66 -1.23 10.42 -6.83
C GLU A 66 -2.68 10.04 -6.51
N ASP A 67 -3.01 8.74 -6.56
CA ASP A 67 -4.34 8.24 -6.22
C ASP A 67 -4.67 8.43 -4.73
N ALA A 68 -3.67 8.29 -3.87
CA ALA A 68 -3.81 8.59 -2.45
C ALA A 68 -4.16 10.07 -2.22
N ALA A 69 -3.46 10.97 -2.89
CA ALA A 69 -3.73 12.41 -2.81
C ALA A 69 -5.12 12.78 -3.35
N ARG A 70 -5.53 12.19 -4.49
CA ARG A 70 -6.87 12.38 -5.04
C ARG A 70 -7.97 11.90 -4.08
N ALA A 71 -7.77 10.75 -3.46
CA ALA A 71 -8.72 10.23 -2.47
C ALA A 71 -8.87 11.20 -1.27
N ALA A 72 -7.77 11.78 -0.80
CA ALA A 72 -7.80 12.75 0.29
C ALA A 72 -8.65 14.00 -0.05
N VAL A 73 -8.51 14.52 -1.27
CA VAL A 73 -9.29 15.67 -1.74
C VAL A 73 -10.78 15.31 -1.84
N LEU A 74 -11.10 14.17 -2.43
CA LEU A 74 -12.49 13.72 -2.60
C LEU A 74 -13.16 13.42 -1.25
N ALA A 75 -12.40 12.89 -0.30
CA ALA A 75 -12.88 12.54 1.04
C ALA A 75 -13.39 13.73 1.86
N LEU A 76 -13.04 14.95 1.49
CA LEU A 76 -13.60 16.16 2.11
C LEU A 76 -15.13 16.25 1.96
N ASN A 77 -15.69 15.56 0.97
CA ASN A 77 -17.13 15.52 0.71
C ASN A 77 -17.76 14.15 1.01
N TRP A 78 -17.02 13.21 1.61
CA TRP A 78 -17.55 11.90 1.96
C TRP A 78 -18.18 11.91 3.35
N PRO A 79 -19.19 11.06 3.59
CA PRO A 79 -19.75 10.90 4.94
C PRO A 79 -18.71 10.29 5.88
N SER A 80 -18.86 10.55 7.17
CA SER A 80 -18.00 9.99 8.21
C SER A 80 -17.91 8.47 8.12
N GLY A 81 -16.72 7.93 8.32
CA GLY A 81 -16.49 6.50 8.29
C GLY A 81 -15.06 6.12 7.92
N ILE A 82 -14.83 4.82 7.76
CA ILE A 82 -13.52 4.25 7.39
C ILE A 82 -13.58 3.76 5.94
N VAL A 83 -12.57 4.12 5.16
CA VAL A 83 -12.44 3.74 3.74
C VAL A 83 -11.03 3.26 3.45
N ASN A 84 -10.90 2.06 2.88
CA ASN A 84 -9.63 1.58 2.36
C ASN A 84 -9.35 2.20 0.99
N ILE A 85 -8.18 2.79 0.84
CA ILE A 85 -7.70 3.39 -0.41
C ILE A 85 -6.50 2.58 -0.88
N VAL A 86 -6.78 1.65 -1.76
CA VAL A 86 -5.83 0.68 -2.32
C VAL A 86 -6.12 0.50 -3.81
N ASP A 87 -5.13 0.01 -4.57
CA ASP A 87 -5.34 -0.41 -5.95
C ASP A 87 -6.18 -1.70 -6.04
N ASP A 88 -6.34 -2.23 -7.25
CA ASP A 88 -7.26 -3.35 -7.51
C ASP A 88 -6.67 -4.73 -7.22
N TYR A 89 -5.35 -4.84 -6.99
CA TYR A 89 -4.64 -6.11 -6.96
C TYR A 89 -3.82 -6.32 -5.67
N PRO A 90 -4.44 -6.81 -4.58
CA PRO A 90 -3.65 -7.33 -3.47
C PRO A 90 -2.73 -8.45 -3.94
N ALA A 91 -1.49 -8.46 -3.51
CA ALA A 91 -0.51 -9.44 -3.95
C ALA A 91 0.33 -9.98 -2.80
N THR A 92 0.71 -11.26 -2.90
CA THR A 92 1.71 -11.84 -2.00
C THR A 92 3.08 -11.21 -2.26
N SER A 93 3.93 -11.23 -1.24
CA SER A 93 5.31 -10.77 -1.41
C SER A 93 6.07 -11.59 -2.47
N LYS A 94 5.71 -12.86 -2.64
CA LYS A 94 6.25 -13.72 -3.70
C LYS A 94 5.85 -13.27 -5.11
N GLU A 95 4.73 -12.57 -5.25
CA GLU A 95 4.26 -12.04 -6.53
C GLU A 95 4.87 -10.67 -6.82
N TRP A 96 4.77 -9.72 -5.88
CA TRP A 96 5.14 -8.34 -6.17
C TRP A 96 6.65 -8.07 -6.07
N LEU A 97 7.36 -8.71 -5.12
CA LEU A 97 8.74 -8.37 -4.85
C LEU A 97 9.71 -8.73 -6.01
N PRO A 98 9.55 -9.87 -6.73
CA PRO A 98 10.35 -10.14 -7.92
C PRO A 98 10.13 -9.13 -9.06
N ILE A 99 8.89 -8.67 -9.25
CA ILE A 99 8.56 -7.65 -10.26
C ILE A 99 9.19 -6.31 -9.88
N TYR A 100 9.09 -5.92 -8.61
CA TYR A 100 9.73 -4.72 -8.10
C TYR A 100 11.27 -4.79 -8.23
N ALA A 101 11.87 -5.92 -7.83
CA ALA A 101 13.31 -6.14 -7.96
C ALA A 101 13.78 -5.99 -9.42
N THR A 102 13.06 -6.58 -10.36
CA THR A 102 13.34 -6.43 -11.79
C THR A 102 13.24 -4.96 -12.23
N ALA A 103 12.21 -4.26 -11.81
CA ALA A 103 11.98 -2.86 -12.17
C ALA A 103 13.08 -1.91 -11.68
N ILE A 104 13.71 -2.22 -10.55
CA ILE A 104 14.80 -1.41 -9.97
C ILE A 104 16.22 -1.95 -10.28
N GLY A 105 16.33 -2.97 -11.14
CA GLY A 105 17.60 -3.60 -11.48
C GLY A 105 18.29 -4.33 -10.31
N ALA A 106 17.49 -4.90 -9.40
CA ALA A 106 17.98 -5.64 -8.24
C ALA A 106 18.01 -7.17 -8.50
N PRO A 107 18.80 -7.94 -7.74
CA PRO A 107 18.77 -9.40 -7.78
C PRO A 107 17.40 -9.96 -7.39
N ASN A 108 17.09 -11.16 -7.86
CA ASN A 108 15.88 -11.86 -7.44
C ASN A 108 15.88 -12.09 -5.92
N PRO A 109 14.77 -11.77 -5.22
CA PRO A 109 14.67 -11.93 -3.78
C PRO A 109 14.68 -13.41 -3.38
N LYS A 110 15.21 -13.69 -2.20
CA LYS A 110 15.09 -15.01 -1.58
C LYS A 110 13.62 -15.28 -1.24
N ILE A 111 13.19 -16.53 -1.41
CA ILE A 111 11.82 -16.96 -1.11
C ILE A 111 11.80 -17.66 0.25
N GLN A 112 10.82 -17.30 1.06
CA GLN A 112 10.55 -17.94 2.35
C GLN A 112 9.04 -18.21 2.46
N THR A 113 8.68 -19.41 2.94
CA THR A 113 7.28 -19.74 3.22
C THR A 113 6.82 -19.14 4.55
N GLY A 114 5.56 -18.74 4.59
CA GLY A 114 4.91 -18.23 5.79
C GLY A 114 4.53 -16.76 5.69
N LYS A 115 3.63 -16.36 6.58
CA LYS A 115 3.16 -14.98 6.73
C LYS A 115 2.75 -14.68 8.17
N ASN A 116 2.70 -13.43 8.52
CA ASN A 116 2.12 -12.98 9.77
C ASN A 116 0.60 -12.78 9.64
N SER A 117 -0.14 -12.86 10.74
CA SER A 117 -1.61 -12.74 10.75
C SER A 117 -2.13 -11.38 10.26
N TRP A 118 -1.32 -10.34 10.36
CA TRP A 118 -1.66 -8.98 9.91
C TRP A 118 -1.34 -8.72 8.43
N GLU A 119 -0.60 -9.62 7.77
CA GLU A 119 -0.24 -9.51 6.34
C GLU A 119 -1.39 -10.03 5.48
N ARG A 120 -2.42 -9.23 5.35
CA ARG A 120 -3.63 -9.50 4.59
C ARG A 120 -3.96 -8.33 3.67
N GLY A 121 -4.51 -8.64 2.50
CA GLY A 121 -4.94 -7.64 1.54
C GLY A 121 -6.16 -6.86 2.02
N ALA A 122 -6.38 -5.73 1.38
CA ALA A 122 -7.54 -4.89 1.56
C ALA A 122 -8.32 -4.75 0.25
N SER A 123 -9.60 -4.40 0.35
CA SER A 123 -10.47 -4.15 -0.80
C SER A 123 -10.81 -2.66 -0.88
N ASN A 124 -10.84 -2.13 -2.10
CA ASN A 124 -11.28 -0.77 -2.41
C ASN A 124 -12.77 -0.70 -2.80
N ASN A 125 -13.52 -1.80 -2.66
CA ASN A 125 -14.90 -1.88 -3.11
C ASN A 125 -15.79 -0.78 -2.53
N LYS A 126 -15.60 -0.41 -1.26
CA LYS A 126 -16.36 0.67 -0.62
C LYS A 126 -16.09 2.01 -1.31
N ALA A 127 -14.82 2.36 -1.52
CA ALA A 127 -14.43 3.58 -2.22
C ALA A 127 -15.03 3.65 -3.62
N ARG A 128 -15.00 2.55 -4.36
CA ARG A 128 -15.54 2.46 -5.72
C ARG A 128 -17.06 2.55 -5.76
N LYS A 129 -17.76 1.73 -4.96
CA LYS A 129 -19.21 1.55 -5.07
C LYS A 129 -20.01 2.65 -4.36
N GLU A 130 -19.53 3.12 -3.22
CA GLU A 130 -20.24 4.09 -2.42
C GLU A 130 -19.82 5.54 -2.73
N TYR A 131 -18.55 5.76 -3.12
CA TYR A 131 -18.02 7.12 -3.31
C TYR A 131 -17.55 7.41 -4.73
N GLY A 132 -17.63 6.44 -5.65
CA GLY A 132 -17.25 6.63 -7.05
C GLY A 132 -15.75 6.88 -7.25
N TRP A 133 -14.90 6.60 -6.25
CA TRP A 133 -13.46 6.73 -6.39
C TRP A 133 -12.89 5.58 -7.19
N ILE A 134 -12.15 5.90 -8.25
CA ILE A 134 -11.49 4.94 -9.12
C ILE A 134 -10.01 5.32 -9.21
N PRO A 135 -9.06 4.38 -8.97
CA PRO A 135 -7.64 4.68 -9.11
C PRO A 135 -7.28 4.98 -10.56
N LEU A 136 -6.41 5.96 -10.79
CA LEU A 136 -5.77 6.22 -12.08
C LEU A 136 -4.68 5.18 -12.36
N HIS A 137 -4.07 4.65 -11.30
CA HIS A 137 -3.05 3.62 -11.32
C HIS A 137 -3.64 2.33 -10.71
N PRO A 138 -4.45 1.55 -11.46
CA PRO A 138 -5.22 0.45 -10.91
C PRO A 138 -4.36 -0.77 -10.53
N SER A 139 -3.09 -0.81 -10.98
CA SER A 139 -2.18 -1.94 -10.75
C SER A 139 -0.77 -1.48 -10.37
N TRP A 140 -0.32 -1.92 -9.20
CA TRP A 140 1.07 -1.78 -8.77
C TRP A 140 2.06 -2.40 -9.77
N SER A 141 1.67 -3.50 -10.42
CA SER A 141 2.53 -4.19 -11.40
C SER A 141 2.88 -3.31 -12.59
N GLU A 142 1.91 -2.56 -13.12
CA GLU A 142 2.16 -1.58 -14.17
C GLU A 142 2.93 -0.39 -13.64
N GLY A 143 2.58 0.08 -12.45
CA GLY A 143 3.26 1.19 -11.80
C GLY A 143 4.75 0.93 -11.59
N PHE A 144 5.14 -0.27 -11.16
CA PHE A 144 6.56 -0.64 -11.00
C PHE A 144 7.30 -0.76 -12.33
N LYS A 145 6.64 -1.27 -13.37
CA LYS A 145 7.25 -1.32 -14.72
C LYS A 145 7.56 0.08 -15.26
N ASN A 146 6.77 1.06 -14.91
CA ASN A 146 6.98 2.45 -15.35
C ASN A 146 8.25 3.08 -14.74
N PHE A 147 8.83 2.52 -13.68
CA PHE A 147 10.15 2.96 -13.18
C PHE A 147 11.26 2.77 -14.21
N MET A 148 11.10 1.82 -15.13
CA MET A 148 12.10 1.56 -16.20
C MET A 148 11.91 2.46 -17.43
N SER A 149 10.87 3.28 -17.46
CA SER A 149 10.45 4.04 -18.64
C SER A 149 10.89 5.51 -18.61
N VAL A 150 11.80 5.86 -17.70
CA VAL A 150 12.33 7.24 -17.56
C VAL A 150 13.77 7.31 -18.03
#